data_bb2148fb72d28fd15295573b5986eaf3
#
_entry.id   bb2148fb72d28fd15295573b5986eaf3
#
_cell.length_a   1.000
_cell.length_b   1.000
_cell.length_c   1.000
_cell.angle_alpha   90.00
_cell.angle_beta   90.00
_cell.angle_gamma   90.00
#
_symmetry.space_group_name_H-M   'P 1'
#
loop_
_entity.id
_entity.type
_entity.pdbx_description
1 polymer ?
#
loop_
_entity_poly.entity_id
_entity_poly.type
_entity_poly.pdbx_seq_one_letter_code
_entity_poly.pdbx_strand_id
1 'polypeptide(L)'
;AANSTVLASPAVRRRARESGIDLSMVVGSGRGGRIQQSDLDAALATGGSSPSPRSVKRVGTREMKVVGLRRKIAEQMVISTSSIPHFSYFEEVDVTALEELRQLLNSGRVEGQPKLTYLPFIMLALSKAFERHKKCNAVFDDESGVVTEHDAVNLGIATQTDRGLYVPVVKHVEAMDVWQAATEMQRVTGSARDGTATLDDLSGSTFTITSLGRDGGLGATPIINHPEVGILGVHKARDMPVARSGSIVIRRIMNLSSSWDHRIVDGADGAALVQDLKKMLENPALIFM
;
A
#
# COMPACT_ATOMS: atom_id res chain seq x y z
N ALA A 1 25.92 22.94 18.64
CA ALA A 1 26.95 22.91 17.59
C ALA A 1 28.30 23.27 18.26
N ALA A 2 29.20 22.28 18.40
CA ALA A 2 30.53 22.50 18.94
C ALA A 2 31.36 23.30 17.92
N ASN A 3 31.82 24.45 18.33
CA ASN A 3 32.72 25.33 17.60
C ASN A 3 34.09 24.63 17.54
N SER A 4 34.34 23.75 16.57
CA SER A 4 35.64 23.10 16.39
C SER A 4 36.62 24.14 15.87
N THR A 5 37.54 24.58 16.73
CA THR A 5 38.56 25.56 16.37
C THR A 5 39.45 24.94 15.29
N VAL A 6 39.34 25.44 14.05
CA VAL A 6 40.14 25.00 12.91
C VAL A 6 41.63 25.25 13.21
N LEU A 7 42.42 24.18 13.26
CA LEU A 7 43.86 24.27 13.51
C LEU A 7 44.62 24.55 12.24
N ALA A 8 45.12 25.77 12.07
CA ALA A 8 45.94 26.20 10.92
C ALA A 8 46.95 27.26 11.34
N SER A 9 48.09 27.30 10.65
CA SER A 9 49.11 28.34 10.87
C SER A 9 48.64 29.71 10.38
N PRO A 10 49.20 30.82 10.90
CA PRO A 10 48.83 32.17 10.41
C PRO A 10 49.05 32.34 8.90
N ALA A 11 50.05 31.73 8.30
CA ALA A 11 50.33 31.75 6.89
C ALA A 11 49.25 31.06 6.07
N VAL A 12 48.77 29.87 6.50
CA VAL A 12 47.67 29.14 5.86
C VAL A 12 46.36 29.90 5.97
N ARG A 13 46.08 30.54 7.12
CA ARG A 13 44.89 31.37 7.32
C ARG A 13 44.84 32.59 6.40
N ARG A 14 46.00 33.25 6.22
CA ARG A 14 46.12 34.40 5.30
C ARG A 14 45.88 33.97 3.87
N ARG A 15 46.52 32.94 3.40
CA ARG A 15 46.38 32.44 2.02
C ARG A 15 44.98 31.92 1.73
N ALA A 16 44.33 31.26 2.69
CA ALA A 16 42.93 30.82 2.55
C ALA A 16 42.00 32.03 2.33
N ARG A 17 42.18 33.11 3.11
CA ARG A 17 41.43 34.35 2.94
C ARG A 17 41.67 35.03 1.57
N GLU A 18 42.92 35.08 1.13
CA GLU A 18 43.28 35.63 -0.18
C GLU A 18 42.69 34.86 -1.36
N SER A 19 42.50 33.53 -1.14
CA SER A 19 41.95 32.60 -2.13
C SER A 19 40.47 32.33 -1.98
N GLY A 20 39.77 32.93 -1.00
CA GLY A 20 38.33 32.78 -0.77
C GLY A 20 37.92 31.40 -0.30
N ILE A 21 38.84 30.60 0.33
CA ILE A 21 38.58 29.27 0.80
C ILE A 21 38.18 29.29 2.29
N ASP A 22 37.07 28.66 2.63
CA ASP A 22 36.70 28.41 4.01
C ASP A 22 37.49 27.23 4.56
N LEU A 23 38.35 27.49 5.55
CA LEU A 23 39.18 26.46 6.19
C LEU A 23 38.37 25.41 6.95
N SER A 24 37.14 25.69 7.29
CA SER A 24 36.25 24.67 7.93
C SER A 24 35.91 23.52 6.98
N MET A 25 36.04 23.73 5.68
CA MET A 25 35.78 22.78 4.60
C MET A 25 37.03 22.01 4.17
N VAL A 26 38.21 22.34 4.72
CA VAL A 26 39.48 21.72 4.35
C VAL A 26 39.88 20.70 5.40
N VAL A 27 40.12 19.45 4.98
CA VAL A 27 40.59 18.40 5.88
C VAL A 27 42.11 18.52 6.08
N GLY A 28 42.56 18.81 7.32
CA GLY A 28 43.98 18.95 7.64
C GLY A 28 44.69 17.59 7.76
N SER A 29 45.80 17.43 7.06
CA SER A 29 46.66 16.22 7.11
C SER A 29 47.71 16.25 8.21
N GLY A 30 47.93 17.39 8.89
CA GLY A 30 48.91 17.55 9.91
C GLY A 30 48.54 16.96 11.29
N ARG A 31 49.50 16.90 12.20
CA ARG A 31 49.30 16.34 13.56
C ARG A 31 48.12 17.03 14.29
N GLY A 32 47.21 16.20 14.76
CA GLY A 32 45.98 16.70 15.40
C GLY A 32 44.95 17.34 14.45
N GLY A 33 44.96 17.01 13.16
CA GLY A 33 44.05 17.56 12.17
C GLY A 33 44.43 18.99 11.71
N ARG A 34 45.67 19.43 11.91
CA ARG A 34 46.15 20.75 11.49
C ARG A 34 46.19 20.85 9.96
N ILE A 35 45.60 21.90 9.43
CA ILE A 35 45.63 22.19 8.01
C ILE A 35 47.02 22.71 7.63
N GLN A 36 47.67 22.03 6.68
CA GLN A 36 48.95 22.39 6.09
C GLN A 36 48.80 23.15 4.78
N GLN A 37 49.89 23.68 4.27
CA GLN A 37 49.92 24.41 3.00
C GLN A 37 49.49 23.47 1.84
N SER A 38 49.99 22.22 1.87
CA SER A 38 49.63 21.20 0.87
C SER A 38 48.15 20.89 0.80
N ASP A 39 47.44 20.95 1.94
CA ASP A 39 46.01 20.65 2.05
C ASP A 39 45.20 21.81 1.37
N LEU A 40 45.69 23.04 1.58
CA LEU A 40 45.11 24.21 0.94
C LEU A 40 45.36 24.22 -0.58
N ASP A 41 46.56 23.82 -1.00
CA ASP A 41 46.91 23.72 -2.42
C ASP A 41 46.09 22.65 -3.13
N ALA A 42 45.84 21.51 -2.47
CA ALA A 42 44.93 20.48 -2.95
C ALA A 42 43.47 20.95 -3.05
N ALA A 43 43.01 21.71 -2.05
CA ALA A 43 41.67 22.32 -2.09
C ALA A 43 41.51 23.34 -3.20
N LEU A 44 42.55 24.13 -3.47
CA LEU A 44 42.61 25.08 -4.59
C LEU A 44 42.58 24.36 -5.94
N ALA A 45 43.35 23.26 -6.08
CA ALA A 45 43.40 22.49 -7.33
C ALA A 45 42.07 21.77 -7.65
N THR A 46 41.24 21.46 -6.63
CA THR A 46 39.94 20.85 -6.79
C THR A 46 38.77 21.83 -6.84
N GLY A 47 39.04 23.13 -6.97
CA GLY A 47 38.03 24.18 -7.05
C GLY A 47 37.16 24.32 -5.78
N GLY A 48 37.72 23.98 -4.60
CA GLY A 48 37.00 24.12 -3.32
C GLY A 48 35.88 23.09 -3.11
N SER A 49 35.72 22.14 -4.00
CA SER A 49 34.72 21.05 -3.81
C SER A 49 35.17 20.15 -2.69
N SER A 50 34.40 20.12 -1.59
CA SER A 50 34.56 19.09 -0.55
C SER A 50 34.55 17.72 -1.20
N PRO A 51 35.46 16.80 -0.83
CA PRO A 51 35.39 15.43 -1.32
C PRO A 51 34.01 14.89 -0.95
N SER A 52 33.20 14.56 -1.97
CA SER A 52 31.93 13.85 -1.74
C SER A 52 32.21 12.66 -0.83
N PRO A 53 31.35 12.37 0.15
CA PRO A 53 31.54 11.24 1.03
C PRO A 53 31.74 10.00 0.16
N ARG A 54 32.96 9.46 0.18
CA ARG A 54 33.30 8.24 -0.57
C ARG A 54 32.33 7.15 -0.11
N SER A 55 31.52 6.65 -1.03
CA SER A 55 30.67 5.52 -0.75
C SER A 55 31.54 4.34 -0.30
N VAL A 56 31.37 3.93 0.95
CA VAL A 56 32.10 2.79 1.52
C VAL A 56 31.47 1.52 1.00
N LYS A 57 32.28 0.59 0.48
CA LYS A 57 31.79 -0.75 0.13
C LYS A 57 31.14 -1.38 1.35
N ARG A 58 29.86 -1.70 1.22
CA ARG A 58 29.14 -2.46 2.25
C ARG A 58 29.50 -3.94 2.07
N VAL A 59 30.13 -4.52 3.06
CA VAL A 59 30.49 -5.94 3.13
C VAL A 59 29.79 -6.51 4.35
N GLY A 60 29.03 -7.55 4.16
CA GLY A 60 28.33 -8.23 5.25
C GLY A 60 27.00 -8.77 4.78
N THR A 61 26.68 -9.97 5.20
CA THR A 61 25.42 -10.66 5.01
C THR A 61 24.82 -10.96 6.37
N ARG A 62 23.50 -10.95 6.46
CA ARG A 62 22.77 -11.38 7.66
C ARG A 62 21.85 -12.53 7.26
N GLU A 63 22.09 -13.69 7.80
CA GLU A 63 21.18 -14.84 7.64
C GLU A 63 20.09 -14.78 8.71
N MET A 64 18.86 -15.02 8.30
CA MET A 64 17.69 -15.09 9.19
C MET A 64 16.85 -16.32 8.85
N LYS A 65 16.58 -17.16 9.87
CA LYS A 65 15.69 -18.31 9.71
C LYS A 65 14.24 -17.84 9.59
N VAL A 66 13.51 -18.37 8.61
CA VAL A 66 12.05 -18.14 8.48
C VAL A 66 11.35 -19.13 9.41
N VAL A 67 10.78 -18.60 10.50
CA VAL A 67 10.13 -19.40 11.56
C VAL A 67 8.78 -18.80 11.96
N GLY A 68 7.99 -19.54 12.73
CA GLY A 68 6.73 -19.08 13.31
C GLY A 68 5.71 -18.62 12.25
N LEU A 69 5.05 -17.48 12.49
CA LEU A 69 4.03 -16.95 11.60
C LEU A 69 4.54 -16.73 10.17
N ARG A 70 5.78 -16.19 10.01
CA ARG A 70 6.36 -15.95 8.67
C ARG A 70 6.48 -17.25 7.86
N ARG A 71 6.78 -18.36 8.52
CA ARG A 71 6.82 -19.68 7.88
C ARG A 71 5.42 -20.12 7.43
N LYS A 72 4.40 -19.96 8.28
CA LYS A 72 3.02 -20.29 7.92
C LYS A 72 2.52 -19.44 6.74
N ILE A 73 2.82 -18.14 6.73
CA ILE A 73 2.48 -17.27 5.60
C ILE A 73 3.17 -17.77 4.32
N ALA A 74 4.46 -18.14 4.38
CA ALA A 74 5.18 -18.63 3.22
C ALA A 74 4.57 -19.94 2.69
N GLU A 75 4.23 -20.87 3.56
CA GLU A 75 3.55 -22.12 3.21
C GLU A 75 2.20 -21.85 2.54
N GLN A 76 1.39 -20.95 3.10
CA GLN A 76 0.08 -20.58 2.54
C GLN A 76 0.20 -19.90 1.16
N MET A 77 1.18 -19.01 0.99
CA MET A 77 1.43 -18.36 -0.31
C MET A 77 1.89 -19.36 -1.37
N VAL A 78 2.71 -20.36 -1.00
CA VAL A 78 3.11 -21.43 -1.92
C VAL A 78 1.91 -22.28 -2.31
N ILE A 79 1.05 -22.67 -1.37
CA ILE A 79 -0.19 -23.39 -1.66
C ILE A 79 -1.01 -22.61 -2.69
N SER A 80 -1.29 -21.34 -2.43
CA SER A 80 -2.09 -20.50 -3.32
C SER A 80 -1.48 -20.44 -4.74
N THR A 81 -0.18 -20.11 -4.84
CA THR A 81 0.46 -19.90 -6.16
C THR A 81 0.71 -21.20 -6.95
N SER A 82 0.80 -22.36 -6.27
CA SER A 82 0.99 -23.65 -6.94
C SER A 82 -0.33 -24.31 -7.34
N SER A 83 -1.41 -24.08 -6.60
CA SER A 83 -2.74 -24.68 -6.86
C SER A 83 -3.60 -23.82 -7.78
N ILE A 84 -3.51 -22.50 -7.66
CA ILE A 84 -4.38 -21.56 -8.36
C ILE A 84 -3.72 -21.02 -9.63
N PRO A 85 -4.26 -21.27 -10.83
CA PRO A 85 -3.85 -20.57 -12.05
C PRO A 85 -4.43 -19.15 -12.02
N HIS A 86 -3.68 -18.21 -11.43
CA HIS A 86 -4.08 -16.82 -11.32
C HIS A 86 -4.13 -16.13 -12.70
N PHE A 87 -5.20 -15.37 -12.94
CA PHE A 87 -5.15 -14.29 -13.93
C PHE A 87 -5.50 -12.96 -13.25
N SER A 88 -5.02 -11.86 -13.80
CA SER A 88 -5.27 -10.53 -13.22
C SER A 88 -5.97 -9.62 -14.22
N TYR A 89 -6.87 -8.80 -13.72
CA TYR A 89 -7.58 -7.77 -14.46
C TYR A 89 -7.36 -6.41 -13.80
N PHE A 90 -7.07 -5.39 -14.61
CA PHE A 90 -6.78 -4.03 -14.14
C PHE A 90 -7.81 -3.08 -14.70
N GLU A 91 -8.27 -2.14 -13.88
CA GLU A 91 -9.24 -1.15 -14.28
C GLU A 91 -8.96 0.21 -13.64
N GLU A 92 -9.15 1.26 -14.42
CA GLU A 92 -9.05 2.64 -13.96
C GLU A 92 -10.45 3.18 -13.64
N VAL A 93 -10.60 3.81 -12.47
CA VAL A 93 -11.90 4.28 -11.95
C VAL A 93 -11.81 5.76 -11.60
N ASP A 94 -12.75 6.57 -12.10
CA ASP A 94 -12.90 7.98 -11.75
C ASP A 94 -13.69 8.10 -10.43
N VAL A 95 -12.95 8.24 -9.32
CA VAL A 95 -13.52 8.34 -7.97
C VAL A 95 -13.77 9.78 -7.53
N THR A 96 -13.88 10.74 -8.44
CA THR A 96 -14.07 12.17 -8.09
C THR A 96 -15.37 12.37 -7.31
N ALA A 97 -16.49 11.85 -7.82
CA ALA A 97 -17.78 11.97 -7.14
C ALA A 97 -17.80 11.21 -5.81
N LEU A 98 -17.14 10.06 -5.72
CA LEU A 98 -16.99 9.32 -4.48
C LEU A 98 -16.16 10.09 -3.44
N GLU A 99 -15.10 10.79 -3.86
CA GLU A 99 -14.30 11.64 -2.97
C GLU A 99 -15.11 12.82 -2.45
N GLU A 100 -15.93 13.48 -3.29
CA GLU A 100 -16.83 14.56 -2.88
C GLU A 100 -17.83 14.05 -1.84
N LEU A 101 -18.49 12.91 -2.08
CA LEU A 101 -19.39 12.28 -1.12
C LEU A 101 -18.68 11.95 0.20
N ARG A 102 -17.51 11.33 0.13
CA ARG A 102 -16.71 10.96 1.30
C ARG A 102 -16.35 12.20 2.14
N GLN A 103 -15.95 13.28 1.50
CA GLN A 103 -15.64 14.55 2.19
C GLN A 103 -16.89 15.16 2.84
N LEU A 104 -18.02 15.18 2.13
CA LEU A 104 -19.29 15.67 2.65
C LEU A 104 -19.72 14.89 3.89
N LEU A 105 -19.70 13.56 3.85
CA LEU A 105 -20.05 12.71 4.99
C LEU A 105 -19.08 12.92 6.17
N ASN A 106 -17.79 13.05 5.89
CA ASN A 106 -16.80 13.31 6.94
C ASN A 106 -16.95 14.70 7.59
N SER A 107 -17.41 15.71 6.84
CA SER A 107 -17.66 17.07 7.39
C SER A 107 -18.88 17.10 8.30
N GLY A 108 -19.89 16.28 8.03
CA GLY A 108 -21.10 16.13 8.84
C GLY A 108 -21.01 15.04 9.93
N ARG A 109 -19.84 14.47 10.15
CA ARG A 109 -19.64 13.37 11.09
C ARG A 109 -19.93 13.79 12.53
N VAL A 110 -20.71 12.97 13.24
CA VAL A 110 -20.99 13.17 14.66
C VAL A 110 -19.92 12.48 15.54
N GLU A 111 -19.86 12.87 16.80
CA GLU A 111 -18.95 12.28 17.78
C GLU A 111 -19.16 10.76 17.86
N GLY A 112 -18.05 10.00 17.90
CA GLY A 112 -18.08 8.52 17.93
C GLY A 112 -18.10 7.86 16.56
N GLN A 113 -18.43 8.56 15.48
CA GLN A 113 -18.33 7.99 14.12
C GLN A 113 -16.88 7.95 13.63
N PRO A 114 -16.44 6.85 12.98
CA PRO A 114 -15.11 6.76 12.41
C PRO A 114 -14.94 7.69 11.21
N LYS A 115 -13.69 8.11 10.92
CA LYS A 115 -13.41 8.83 9.68
C LYS A 115 -13.51 7.87 8.49
N LEU A 116 -14.38 8.17 7.53
CA LEU A 116 -14.56 7.38 6.32
C LEU A 116 -13.34 7.49 5.39
N THR A 117 -12.87 6.33 4.93
CA THR A 117 -11.93 6.15 3.83
C THR A 117 -12.68 5.64 2.59
N TYR A 118 -11.99 5.29 1.51
CA TYR A 118 -12.62 4.67 0.34
C TYR A 118 -13.08 3.24 0.60
N LEU A 119 -12.38 2.49 1.48
CA LEU A 119 -12.63 1.06 1.68
C LEU A 119 -14.08 0.73 2.08
N PRO A 120 -14.71 1.39 3.05
CA PRO A 120 -16.12 1.10 3.39
C PRO A 120 -17.07 1.20 2.19
N PHE A 121 -16.87 2.19 1.32
CA PHE A 121 -17.70 2.33 0.10
C PHE A 121 -17.42 1.19 -0.90
N ILE A 122 -16.16 0.79 -1.05
CA ILE A 122 -15.76 -0.34 -1.90
C ILE A 122 -16.34 -1.65 -1.35
N MET A 123 -16.34 -1.84 -0.03
CA MET A 123 -16.93 -3.00 0.63
C MET A 123 -18.42 -3.12 0.31
N LEU A 124 -19.19 -2.02 0.46
CA LEU A 124 -20.62 -2.01 0.13
C LEU A 124 -20.86 -2.20 -1.36
N ALA A 125 -20.07 -1.59 -2.23
CA ALA A 125 -20.18 -1.76 -3.68
C ALA A 125 -19.88 -3.21 -4.11
N LEU A 126 -18.87 -3.86 -3.51
CA LEU A 126 -18.57 -5.28 -3.73
C LEU A 126 -19.72 -6.17 -3.27
N SER A 127 -20.25 -5.92 -2.05
CA SER A 127 -21.37 -6.67 -1.51
C SER A 127 -22.56 -6.67 -2.49
N LYS A 128 -22.88 -5.49 -3.02
CA LYS A 128 -23.94 -5.33 -4.00
C LYS A 128 -23.62 -5.95 -5.36
N ALA A 129 -22.37 -5.90 -5.81
CA ALA A 129 -21.95 -6.55 -7.04
C ALA A 129 -22.09 -8.08 -6.95
N PHE A 130 -21.77 -8.68 -5.82
CA PHE A 130 -21.85 -10.12 -5.61
C PHE A 130 -23.27 -10.69 -5.69
N GLU A 131 -24.31 -9.88 -5.47
CA GLU A 131 -25.70 -10.32 -5.72
C GLU A 131 -25.91 -10.82 -7.16
N ARG A 132 -25.21 -10.20 -8.12
CA ARG A 132 -25.28 -10.56 -9.55
C ARG A 132 -24.14 -11.45 -10.01
N HIS A 133 -23.04 -11.44 -9.29
CA HIS A 133 -21.79 -12.15 -9.62
C HIS A 133 -21.43 -13.16 -8.53
N LYS A 134 -22.35 -14.03 -8.13
CA LYS A 134 -22.21 -14.99 -7.02
C LYS A 134 -20.97 -15.86 -7.13
N LYS A 135 -20.65 -16.29 -8.34
CA LYS A 135 -19.46 -17.09 -8.66
C LYS A 135 -18.15 -16.45 -8.20
N CYS A 136 -18.12 -15.10 -8.08
CA CYS A 136 -16.96 -14.35 -7.63
C CYS A 136 -16.86 -14.23 -6.09
N ASN A 137 -17.93 -14.56 -5.35
CA ASN A 137 -17.97 -14.61 -3.88
C ASN A 137 -18.05 -16.07 -3.44
N ALA A 138 -16.97 -16.81 -3.67
CA ALA A 138 -16.93 -18.25 -3.48
C ALA A 138 -15.60 -18.73 -2.91
N VAL A 139 -15.60 -19.93 -2.39
CA VAL A 139 -14.40 -20.68 -2.01
C VAL A 139 -14.36 -21.99 -2.79
N PHE A 140 -13.17 -22.44 -3.13
CA PHE A 140 -12.96 -23.70 -3.85
C PHE A 140 -12.14 -24.67 -3.02
N ASP A 141 -12.73 -25.80 -2.73
CA ASP A 141 -12.06 -26.90 -2.05
C ASP A 141 -11.33 -27.78 -3.11
N ASP A 142 -10.03 -27.69 -3.11
CA ASP A 142 -9.15 -28.42 -4.04
C ASP A 142 -9.25 -29.96 -3.84
N GLU A 143 -9.51 -30.43 -2.61
CA GLU A 143 -9.54 -31.87 -2.31
C GLU A 143 -10.83 -32.52 -2.82
N SER A 144 -11.97 -31.89 -2.53
CA SER A 144 -13.29 -32.40 -2.94
C SER A 144 -13.68 -31.98 -4.36
N GLY A 145 -13.02 -30.96 -4.95
CA GLY A 145 -13.38 -30.37 -6.22
C GLY A 145 -14.69 -29.58 -6.18
N VAL A 146 -15.10 -29.09 -5.00
CA VAL A 146 -16.38 -28.41 -4.77
C VAL A 146 -16.19 -26.90 -4.66
N VAL A 147 -16.95 -26.14 -5.44
CA VAL A 147 -17.11 -24.69 -5.29
C VAL A 147 -18.30 -24.39 -4.37
N THR A 148 -18.08 -23.58 -3.37
CA THR A 148 -19.15 -23.08 -2.49
C THR A 148 -19.35 -21.59 -2.75
N GLU A 149 -20.44 -21.24 -3.41
CA GLU A 149 -20.88 -19.84 -3.56
C GLU A 149 -21.56 -19.36 -2.28
N HIS A 150 -21.23 -18.16 -1.81
CA HIS A 150 -21.77 -17.61 -0.58
C HIS A 150 -22.73 -16.46 -0.86
N ASP A 151 -23.89 -16.45 -0.21
CA ASP A 151 -24.79 -15.29 -0.18
C ASP A 151 -24.29 -14.24 0.83
N ALA A 152 -23.70 -14.71 1.96
CA ALA A 152 -23.05 -13.83 2.91
C ALA A 152 -21.73 -13.27 2.34
N VAL A 153 -21.52 -11.98 2.53
CA VAL A 153 -20.30 -11.30 2.06
C VAL A 153 -19.36 -11.01 3.23
N ASN A 154 -18.39 -11.90 3.39
CA ASN A 154 -17.38 -11.81 4.43
C ASN A 154 -16.05 -11.34 3.82
N LEU A 155 -15.71 -10.07 4.04
CA LEU A 155 -14.55 -9.46 3.39
C LEU A 155 -13.30 -9.52 4.26
N GLY A 156 -12.30 -10.26 3.80
CA GLY A 156 -10.96 -10.22 4.35
C GLY A 156 -10.27 -8.89 4.03
N ILE A 157 -9.69 -8.23 5.02
CA ILE A 157 -8.99 -6.95 4.84
C ILE A 157 -7.49 -7.16 5.11
N ALA A 158 -6.68 -7.24 4.05
CA ALA A 158 -5.24 -7.44 4.20
C ALA A 158 -4.60 -6.31 5.03
N THR A 159 -4.07 -6.66 6.18
CA THR A 159 -3.60 -5.72 7.19
C THR A 159 -2.15 -6.02 7.56
N GLN A 160 -1.25 -5.07 7.28
CA GLN A 160 0.15 -5.16 7.69
C GLN A 160 0.27 -4.91 9.19
N THR A 161 1.02 -5.79 9.87
CA THR A 161 1.38 -5.68 11.29
C THR A 161 2.88 -5.90 11.48
N ASP A 162 3.40 -5.59 12.66
CA ASP A 162 4.82 -5.85 13.00
C ASP A 162 5.17 -7.34 12.96
N ARG A 163 4.18 -8.23 13.14
CA ARG A 163 4.34 -9.69 13.12
C ARG A 163 4.22 -10.28 11.72
N GLY A 164 3.69 -9.53 10.75
CA GLY A 164 3.43 -9.97 9.37
C GLY A 164 2.08 -9.51 8.85
N LEU A 165 1.68 -10.05 7.71
CA LEU A 165 0.39 -9.76 7.10
C LEU A 165 -0.69 -10.65 7.71
N TYR A 166 -1.76 -10.04 8.22
CA TYR A 166 -2.99 -10.70 8.65
C TYR A 166 -4.14 -10.31 7.73
N VAL A 167 -5.15 -11.16 7.68
CA VAL A 167 -6.38 -10.90 6.92
C VAL A 167 -7.58 -11.01 7.86
N PRO A 168 -7.81 -10.00 8.74
CA PRO A 168 -9.03 -9.95 9.52
C PRO A 168 -10.26 -9.80 8.64
N VAL A 169 -11.41 -10.30 9.11
CA VAL A 169 -12.62 -10.46 8.32
C VAL A 169 -13.73 -9.56 8.86
N VAL A 170 -14.28 -8.73 7.99
CA VAL A 170 -15.55 -8.03 8.23
C VAL A 170 -16.67 -8.92 7.71
N LYS A 171 -17.46 -9.48 8.63
CA LYS A 171 -18.53 -10.42 8.30
C LYS A 171 -19.84 -9.70 7.99
N HIS A 172 -20.62 -10.28 7.09
CA HIS A 172 -21.98 -9.81 6.75
C HIS A 172 -22.03 -8.34 6.29
N VAL A 173 -21.13 -7.98 5.38
CA VAL A 173 -21.08 -6.61 4.82
C VAL A 173 -22.38 -6.23 4.12
N GLU A 174 -23.11 -7.20 3.56
CA GLU A 174 -24.42 -7.04 2.94
C GLU A 174 -25.51 -6.47 3.87
N ALA A 175 -25.32 -6.61 5.18
CA ALA A 175 -26.24 -6.13 6.21
C ALA A 175 -25.82 -4.80 6.86
N MET A 176 -24.77 -4.16 6.36
CA MET A 176 -24.17 -2.97 6.97
C MET A 176 -24.45 -1.71 6.17
N ASP A 177 -24.55 -0.57 6.86
CA ASP A 177 -24.39 0.74 6.27
C ASP A 177 -22.88 1.13 6.23
N VAL A 178 -22.57 2.29 5.61
CA VAL A 178 -21.19 2.75 5.43
C VAL A 178 -20.47 3.03 6.77
N TRP A 179 -21.19 3.48 7.78
CA TRP A 179 -20.64 3.78 9.10
C TRP A 179 -20.37 2.49 9.89
N GLN A 180 -21.29 1.54 9.82
CA GLN A 180 -21.13 0.22 10.40
C GLN A 180 -19.95 -0.52 9.76
N ALA A 181 -19.87 -0.53 8.43
CA ALA A 181 -18.76 -1.12 7.69
C ALA A 181 -17.41 -0.46 8.07
N ALA A 182 -17.37 0.87 8.20
CA ALA A 182 -16.17 1.58 8.63
C ALA A 182 -15.77 1.25 10.07
N THR A 183 -16.74 1.18 10.98
CA THR A 183 -16.51 0.86 12.40
C THR A 183 -15.97 -0.56 12.56
N GLU A 184 -16.63 -1.52 11.93
CA GLU A 184 -16.25 -2.92 12.03
C GLU A 184 -14.89 -3.19 11.35
N MET A 185 -14.64 -2.59 10.19
CA MET A 185 -13.32 -2.64 9.54
C MET A 185 -12.22 -2.09 10.46
N GLN A 186 -12.46 -0.96 11.14
CA GLN A 186 -11.47 -0.41 12.09
C GLN A 186 -11.27 -1.32 13.30
N ARG A 187 -12.35 -1.93 13.84
CA ARG A 187 -12.26 -2.86 14.94
C ARG A 187 -11.38 -4.04 14.60
N VAL A 188 -11.69 -4.78 13.51
CA VAL A 188 -10.96 -6.01 13.16
C VAL A 188 -9.52 -5.72 12.73
N THR A 189 -9.28 -4.64 11.99
CA THR A 189 -7.92 -4.28 11.58
C THR A 189 -7.09 -3.74 12.75
N GLY A 190 -7.71 -3.04 13.70
CA GLY A 190 -7.10 -2.60 14.96
C GLY A 190 -6.68 -3.81 15.80
N SER A 191 -7.61 -4.72 16.09
CA SER A 191 -7.33 -5.95 16.85
C SER A 191 -6.21 -6.79 16.22
N ALA A 192 -6.14 -6.84 14.89
CA ALA A 192 -5.05 -7.54 14.19
C ALA A 192 -3.68 -6.86 14.41
N ARG A 193 -3.61 -5.52 14.39
CA ARG A 193 -2.38 -4.77 14.67
C ARG A 193 -1.93 -4.90 16.12
N ASP A 194 -2.88 -4.83 17.05
CA ASP A 194 -2.63 -4.93 18.49
C ASP A 194 -2.35 -6.38 18.93
N GLY A 195 -2.58 -7.36 18.04
CA GLY A 195 -2.39 -8.78 18.33
C GLY A 195 -3.45 -9.38 19.24
N THR A 196 -4.63 -8.75 19.32
CA THR A 196 -5.79 -9.18 20.13
C THR A 196 -6.92 -9.80 19.29
N ALA A 197 -6.73 -9.90 17.96
CA ALA A 197 -7.69 -10.52 17.05
C ALA A 197 -7.99 -11.96 17.48
N THR A 198 -9.26 -12.31 17.52
CA THR A 198 -9.72 -13.66 17.81
C THR A 198 -9.58 -14.56 16.58
N LEU A 199 -9.70 -15.86 16.76
CA LEU A 199 -9.74 -16.80 15.62
C LEU A 199 -10.95 -16.51 14.72
N ASP A 200 -12.07 -16.11 15.31
CA ASP A 200 -13.27 -15.71 14.58
C ASP A 200 -13.06 -14.47 13.72
N ASP A 201 -12.29 -13.49 14.21
CA ASP A 201 -11.91 -12.31 13.43
C ASP A 201 -10.97 -12.63 12.24
N LEU A 202 -10.30 -13.78 12.24
CA LEU A 202 -9.28 -14.15 11.25
C LEU A 202 -9.72 -15.28 10.32
N SER A 203 -10.99 -15.67 10.34
CA SER A 203 -11.48 -16.82 9.58
C SER A 203 -12.84 -16.56 8.93
N GLY A 204 -13.12 -17.33 7.86
CA GLY A 204 -14.42 -17.32 7.20
C GLY A 204 -14.60 -16.19 6.18
N SER A 205 -13.52 -15.62 5.65
CA SER A 205 -13.59 -14.70 4.50
C SER A 205 -14.02 -15.46 3.24
N THR A 206 -14.81 -14.78 2.41
CA THR A 206 -15.28 -15.28 1.12
C THR A 206 -14.62 -14.55 -0.04
N PHE A 207 -14.03 -13.40 0.23
CA PHE A 207 -13.28 -12.56 -0.72
C PHE A 207 -12.35 -11.62 0.04
N THR A 208 -11.18 -11.31 -0.50
CA THR A 208 -10.20 -10.45 0.17
C THR A 208 -10.00 -9.12 -0.56
N ILE A 209 -9.86 -8.03 0.22
CA ILE A 209 -9.41 -6.72 -0.27
C ILE A 209 -8.01 -6.45 0.26
N THR A 210 -7.11 -6.04 -0.62
CA THR A 210 -5.77 -5.58 -0.25
C THR A 210 -5.56 -4.13 -0.67
N SER A 211 -5.00 -3.31 0.22
CA SER A 211 -4.69 -1.91 -0.07
C SER A 211 -3.44 -1.47 0.68
N LEU A 212 -2.53 -0.81 -0.03
CA LEU A 212 -1.36 -0.16 0.55
C LEU A 212 -1.63 1.32 0.88
N GLY A 213 -2.88 1.76 0.75
CA GLY A 213 -3.29 3.12 1.06
C GLY A 213 -2.51 4.17 0.26
N ARG A 214 -1.99 5.18 0.96
CA ARG A 214 -1.26 6.31 0.34
C ARG A 214 0.09 5.91 -0.27
N ASP A 215 0.69 4.83 0.22
CA ASP A 215 1.98 4.31 -0.25
C ASP A 215 1.81 3.30 -1.40
N GLY A 216 0.55 2.99 -1.75
CA GLY A 216 0.20 2.10 -2.85
C GLY A 216 0.70 2.58 -4.21
N GLY A 217 1.11 1.63 -5.06
CA GLY A 217 1.49 1.87 -6.45
C GLY A 217 0.28 2.10 -7.37
N LEU A 218 0.52 1.94 -8.67
CA LEU A 218 -0.51 2.07 -9.72
C LEU A 218 -1.23 0.76 -10.00
N GLY A 219 -0.67 -0.36 -9.59
CA GLY A 219 -1.20 -1.70 -9.80
C GLY A 219 -0.33 -2.74 -9.12
N ALA A 220 -0.90 -3.90 -8.89
CA ALA A 220 -0.22 -5.10 -8.41
C ALA A 220 -0.99 -6.33 -8.92
N THR A 221 -0.36 -7.49 -8.86
CA THR A 221 -0.98 -8.79 -9.09
C THR A 221 -1.12 -9.48 -7.72
N PRO A 222 -2.19 -9.24 -6.97
CA PRO A 222 -2.32 -9.81 -5.64
C PRO A 222 -2.45 -11.33 -5.71
N ILE A 223 -1.85 -12.01 -4.73
CA ILE A 223 -1.99 -13.45 -4.55
C ILE A 223 -3.30 -13.71 -3.81
N ILE A 224 -4.12 -14.62 -4.33
CA ILE A 224 -5.40 -14.98 -3.74
C ILE A 224 -5.19 -15.61 -2.36
N ASN A 225 -6.03 -15.24 -1.41
CA ASN A 225 -6.06 -15.84 -0.08
C ASN A 225 -6.81 -17.18 -0.15
N HIS A 226 -6.08 -18.26 -0.46
CA HIS A 226 -6.65 -19.60 -0.59
C HIS A 226 -7.47 -19.99 0.67
N PRO A 227 -8.70 -20.54 0.55
CA PRO A 227 -9.33 -21.12 -0.64
C PRO A 227 -10.30 -20.18 -1.40
N GLU A 228 -10.21 -18.86 -1.21
CA GLU A 228 -11.04 -17.89 -1.95
C GLU A 228 -10.75 -17.97 -3.46
N VAL A 229 -11.72 -17.56 -4.29
CA VAL A 229 -11.58 -17.55 -5.76
C VAL A 229 -11.13 -16.20 -6.31
N GLY A 230 -11.02 -15.16 -5.47
CA GLY A 230 -10.65 -13.84 -5.93
C GLY A 230 -10.15 -12.89 -4.84
N ILE A 231 -9.44 -11.86 -5.27
CA ILE A 231 -8.89 -10.80 -4.44
C ILE A 231 -8.91 -9.47 -5.20
N LEU A 232 -9.27 -8.38 -4.52
CA LEU A 232 -9.25 -7.03 -5.07
C LEU A 232 -8.12 -6.20 -4.46
N GLY A 233 -7.25 -5.64 -5.31
CA GLY A 233 -6.26 -4.65 -4.97
C GLY A 233 -6.79 -3.24 -5.20
N VAL A 234 -6.77 -2.41 -4.14
CA VAL A 234 -7.17 -1.00 -4.19
C VAL A 234 -5.92 -0.13 -4.11
N HIS A 235 -5.70 0.65 -5.15
CA HIS A 235 -4.48 1.43 -5.28
C HIS A 235 -4.70 2.91 -4.93
N LYS A 236 -3.63 3.68 -4.99
CA LYS A 236 -3.60 5.09 -4.64
C LYS A 236 -4.48 5.92 -5.57
N ALA A 237 -5.43 6.65 -5.01
CA ALA A 237 -6.16 7.69 -5.75
C ALA A 237 -5.29 8.94 -5.94
N ARG A 238 -5.27 9.50 -7.15
CA ARG A 238 -4.46 10.67 -7.53
C ARG A 238 -5.21 11.56 -8.51
N ASP A 239 -4.89 12.84 -8.49
CA ASP A 239 -5.42 13.76 -9.47
C ASP A 239 -4.68 13.61 -10.79
N MET A 240 -5.44 13.42 -11.89
CA MET A 240 -4.90 13.20 -13.23
C MET A 240 -5.64 14.06 -14.25
N PRO A 241 -4.94 14.59 -15.27
CA PRO A 241 -5.59 15.15 -16.42
C PRO A 241 -6.20 14.04 -17.26
N VAL A 242 -7.50 14.13 -17.54
CA VAL A 242 -8.22 13.19 -18.39
C VAL A 242 -8.97 13.92 -19.49
N ALA A 243 -9.08 13.34 -20.67
CA ALA A 243 -9.90 13.85 -21.76
C ALA A 243 -11.37 13.49 -21.53
N ARG A 244 -12.24 14.47 -21.40
CA ARG A 244 -13.68 14.28 -21.24
C ARG A 244 -14.47 15.28 -22.07
N SER A 245 -15.38 14.81 -22.90
CA SER A 245 -16.22 15.65 -23.77
C SER A 245 -15.42 16.68 -24.59
N GLY A 246 -14.25 16.29 -25.11
CA GLY A 246 -13.38 17.14 -25.92
C GLY A 246 -12.52 18.15 -25.14
N SER A 247 -12.54 18.13 -23.82
CA SER A 247 -11.74 19.00 -22.94
C SER A 247 -10.85 18.18 -22.02
N ILE A 248 -9.71 18.77 -21.58
CA ILE A 248 -8.87 18.18 -20.55
C ILE A 248 -9.37 18.71 -19.19
N VAL A 249 -9.73 17.77 -18.30
CA VAL A 249 -10.20 18.08 -16.95
C VAL A 249 -9.38 17.30 -15.92
N ILE A 250 -9.25 17.82 -14.71
CA ILE A 250 -8.62 17.12 -13.61
C ILE A 250 -9.66 16.24 -12.93
N ARG A 251 -9.35 14.96 -12.78
CA ARG A 251 -10.19 13.98 -12.11
C ARG A 251 -9.39 13.18 -11.10
N ARG A 252 -10.07 12.71 -10.08
CA ARG A 252 -9.49 11.83 -9.05
C ARG A 252 -9.57 10.38 -9.53
N ILE A 253 -8.44 9.83 -9.97
CA ILE A 253 -8.38 8.50 -10.57
C ILE A 253 -7.77 7.51 -9.58
N MET A 254 -8.40 6.35 -9.46
CA MET A 254 -7.96 5.21 -8.67
C MET A 254 -7.85 3.99 -9.58
N ASN A 255 -6.76 3.24 -9.45
CA ASN A 255 -6.66 1.95 -10.13
C ASN A 255 -7.15 0.84 -9.19
N LEU A 256 -7.86 -0.11 -9.77
CA LEU A 256 -8.18 -1.40 -9.17
C LEU A 256 -7.39 -2.48 -9.91
N SER A 257 -6.92 -3.47 -9.18
CA SER A 257 -6.40 -4.71 -9.73
C SER A 257 -7.09 -5.88 -9.05
N SER A 258 -7.46 -6.88 -9.80
CA SER A 258 -8.06 -8.09 -9.25
C SER A 258 -7.28 -9.30 -9.74
N SER A 259 -7.21 -10.33 -8.91
CA SER A 259 -6.72 -11.65 -9.32
C SER A 259 -7.80 -12.68 -9.03
N TRP A 260 -7.91 -13.65 -9.92
CA TRP A 260 -8.98 -14.63 -9.95
C TRP A 260 -8.42 -16.03 -10.16
N ASP A 261 -9.08 -17.02 -9.59
CA ASP A 261 -8.83 -18.43 -9.88
C ASP A 261 -9.48 -18.79 -11.21
N HIS A 262 -8.65 -18.98 -12.26
CA HIS A 262 -9.16 -19.23 -13.62
C HIS A 262 -9.78 -20.64 -13.79
N ARG A 263 -9.75 -21.45 -12.76
CA ARG A 263 -10.50 -22.73 -12.74
C ARG A 263 -11.99 -22.51 -12.50
N ILE A 264 -12.34 -21.38 -11.83
CA ILE A 264 -13.69 -21.07 -11.34
C ILE A 264 -14.23 -19.83 -12.02
N VAL A 265 -13.45 -18.74 -12.06
CA VAL A 265 -13.86 -17.43 -12.59
C VAL A 265 -13.20 -17.21 -13.95
N ASP A 266 -13.99 -17.06 -15.00
CA ASP A 266 -13.50 -16.72 -16.33
C ASP A 266 -13.19 -15.23 -16.47
N GLY A 267 -12.42 -14.88 -17.50
CA GLY A 267 -12.06 -13.48 -17.76
C GLY A 267 -13.28 -12.55 -17.90
N ALA A 268 -14.38 -13.05 -18.52
CA ALA A 268 -15.62 -12.31 -18.65
C ALA A 268 -16.34 -12.10 -17.31
N ASP A 269 -16.35 -13.09 -16.42
CA ASP A 269 -16.98 -13.00 -15.09
C ASP A 269 -16.27 -11.96 -14.22
N GLY A 270 -14.94 -12.05 -14.14
CA GLY A 270 -14.11 -11.12 -13.36
C GLY A 270 -14.19 -9.68 -13.91
N ALA A 271 -14.15 -9.53 -15.24
CA ALA A 271 -14.33 -8.22 -15.88
C ALA A 271 -15.71 -7.63 -15.61
N ALA A 272 -16.79 -8.42 -15.73
CA ALA A 272 -18.16 -7.95 -15.49
C ALA A 272 -18.34 -7.45 -14.04
N LEU A 273 -17.84 -8.18 -13.04
CA LEU A 273 -17.87 -7.73 -11.65
C LEU A 273 -17.12 -6.40 -11.48
N VAL A 274 -15.89 -6.30 -12.02
CA VAL A 274 -15.10 -5.08 -11.87
C VAL A 274 -15.73 -3.89 -12.61
N GLN A 275 -16.40 -4.10 -13.74
CA GLN A 275 -17.14 -3.05 -14.44
C GLN A 275 -18.37 -2.60 -13.64
N ASP A 276 -19.12 -3.50 -13.01
CA ASP A 276 -20.20 -3.12 -12.10
C ASP A 276 -19.69 -2.35 -10.89
N LEU A 277 -18.59 -2.78 -10.31
CA LEU A 277 -17.92 -2.07 -9.22
C LEU A 277 -17.48 -0.67 -9.67
N LYS A 278 -16.82 -0.54 -10.82
CA LYS A 278 -16.44 0.75 -11.43
C LYS A 278 -17.65 1.67 -11.56
N LYS A 279 -18.74 1.18 -12.15
CA LYS A 279 -19.97 1.94 -12.34
C LYS A 279 -20.50 2.51 -11.03
N MET A 280 -20.50 1.73 -9.95
CA MET A 280 -20.94 2.17 -8.62
C MET A 280 -19.98 3.17 -7.99
N LEU A 281 -18.67 2.99 -8.11
CA LEU A 281 -17.68 3.91 -7.56
C LEU A 281 -17.62 5.25 -8.32
N GLU A 282 -17.87 5.24 -9.62
CA GLU A 282 -18.01 6.46 -10.44
C GLU A 282 -19.33 7.18 -10.20
N ASN A 283 -20.38 6.45 -9.76
CA ASN A 283 -21.72 6.98 -9.47
C ASN A 283 -22.17 6.50 -8.08
N PRO A 284 -21.65 7.08 -7.00
CA PRO A 284 -21.75 6.53 -5.64
C PRO A 284 -23.19 6.42 -5.11
N ALA A 285 -24.17 7.14 -5.67
CA ALA A 285 -25.57 6.96 -5.33
C ALA A 285 -26.05 5.51 -5.58
N LEU A 286 -25.47 4.82 -6.58
CA LEU A 286 -25.82 3.43 -6.90
C LEU A 286 -25.41 2.43 -5.81
N ILE A 287 -24.50 2.80 -4.92
CA ILE A 287 -24.09 1.96 -3.79
C ILE A 287 -25.24 1.82 -2.79
N PHE A 288 -26.09 2.83 -2.67
CA PHE A 288 -27.14 2.96 -1.63
C PHE A 288 -28.55 2.70 -2.17
N MET A 289 -28.71 2.41 -3.45
CA MET A 289 -29.97 2.08 -4.09
C MET A 289 -30.18 0.56 -4.14
#